data_3831f02a09e0f657de5f70440329feb8
#
_entry.id   3831f02a09e0f657de5f70440329feb8
#
_cell.length_a   1.000
_cell.length_b   1.000
_cell.length_c   1.000
_cell.angle_alpha   90.00
_cell.angle_beta   90.00
_cell.angle_gamma   90.00
#
_symmetry.space_group_name_H-M   'P 1'
#
loop_
_entity.id
_entity.type
_entity.pdbx_description
1 polymer ?
#
loop_
_entity_poly.entity_id
_entity_poly.type
_entity_poly.pdbx_seq_one_letter_code
_entity_poly.pdbx_strand_id
1 'polypeptide(L)'
;MTTIAIVGAGFVADYYMTTLANHSGLRLGGVWDHDAARLRQFTAFHGIKAYGSLEQCMEDPDVAIVVNLTNPESHFALNCAALEAGKHVYCEKPLGMSYDEARHVIDLARDKGLTVCGAPANGLSDAKRLTAQLIEAGRIGKPRLAYAEMEDGPVFKDNWTEWRSRSGAKWPGLHEFEVGCTLEHAGYGLSWLVALFGPVERGQAFSALTFPDKGPGTHSLSLAADFSVGCLTFQSGVTARLTCGLAAPRDRSLTIVGDEGTIVVRDLWDDRSPVHLRRFDRKPPLLQRLASRFERQRGRALPLRLTLGKPVAYPFPASAETLSSFPSRIDFARGIAAMADALNKGETPFFSGLRALHLSELALALNDGVGSFEPQSRF
;
A
#
# COMPACT_ATOMS: atom_id res chain seq x y z
N MET A 1 -24.87 6.17 5.51
CA MET A 1 -24.33 5.29 4.45
C MET A 1 -23.82 6.18 3.34
N THR A 2 -22.53 6.07 2.98
CA THR A 2 -21.89 6.93 1.98
C THR A 2 -21.89 6.22 0.63
N THR A 3 -22.39 6.89 -0.41
CA THR A 3 -22.38 6.34 -1.77
C THR A 3 -21.04 6.68 -2.44
N ILE A 4 -20.45 5.66 -3.04
CA ILE A 4 -19.21 5.75 -3.81
C ILE A 4 -19.45 5.39 -5.27
N ALA A 5 -18.64 5.93 -6.18
CA ALA A 5 -18.54 5.47 -7.55
C ALA A 5 -17.10 5.05 -7.84
N ILE A 6 -16.92 3.96 -8.59
CA ILE A 6 -15.60 3.49 -8.99
C ILE A 6 -15.32 3.95 -10.42
N VAL A 7 -14.14 4.50 -10.67
CA VAL A 7 -13.60 4.83 -11.97
C VAL A 7 -12.38 3.94 -12.21
N GLY A 8 -12.46 3.11 -13.27
CA GLY A 8 -11.50 2.05 -13.55
C GLY A 8 -11.99 0.67 -13.10
N ALA A 9 -12.24 -0.22 -14.07
CA ALA A 9 -12.69 -1.59 -13.87
C ALA A 9 -11.54 -2.61 -14.10
N GLY A 10 -10.30 -2.19 -13.86
CA GLY A 10 -9.09 -2.96 -14.08
C GLY A 10 -8.89 -4.12 -13.10
N PHE A 11 -7.65 -4.63 -13.06
CA PHE A 11 -7.27 -5.79 -12.25
C PHE A 11 -7.48 -5.53 -10.74
N VAL A 12 -7.09 -4.36 -10.24
CA VAL A 12 -7.18 -4.00 -8.82
C VAL A 12 -8.63 -3.79 -8.35
N ALA A 13 -9.54 -3.37 -9.24
CA ALA A 13 -10.94 -3.13 -8.90
C ALA A 13 -11.64 -4.38 -8.32
N ASP A 14 -11.27 -5.58 -8.78
CA ASP A 14 -11.80 -6.83 -8.24
C ASP A 14 -11.43 -7.07 -6.77
N TYR A 15 -10.28 -6.58 -6.32
CA TYR A 15 -9.88 -6.66 -4.90
C TYR A 15 -10.68 -5.70 -4.03
N TYR A 16 -10.94 -4.48 -4.53
CA TYR A 16 -11.85 -3.55 -3.87
C TYR A 16 -13.24 -4.12 -3.76
N MET A 17 -13.79 -4.70 -4.82
CA MET A 17 -15.10 -5.36 -4.80
C MET A 17 -15.17 -6.51 -3.82
N THR A 18 -14.09 -7.31 -3.71
CA THR A 18 -14.03 -8.43 -2.76
C THR A 18 -14.16 -7.96 -1.31
N THR A 19 -13.53 -6.84 -0.96
CA THR A 19 -13.45 -6.35 0.42
C THR A 19 -14.51 -5.31 0.76
N LEU A 20 -15.24 -4.79 -0.24
CA LEU A 20 -16.32 -3.82 -0.03
C LEU A 20 -17.41 -4.36 0.90
N ALA A 21 -17.66 -5.67 0.87
CA ALA A 21 -18.65 -6.34 1.74
C ALA A 21 -18.35 -6.21 3.24
N ASN A 22 -17.08 -5.95 3.63
CA ASN A 22 -16.71 -5.71 5.03
C ASN A 22 -17.28 -4.39 5.59
N HIS A 23 -17.75 -3.48 4.72
CA HIS A 23 -18.03 -2.10 5.05
C HIS A 23 -19.47 -1.71 4.72
N SER A 24 -20.43 -2.09 5.60
CA SER A 24 -21.85 -1.80 5.44
C SER A 24 -22.21 -0.30 5.43
N GLY A 25 -21.28 0.57 5.85
CA GLY A 25 -21.41 2.02 5.77
C GLY A 25 -21.22 2.58 4.35
N LEU A 26 -20.72 1.77 3.40
CA LEU A 26 -20.52 2.13 2.00
C LEU A 26 -21.61 1.54 1.11
N ARG A 27 -22.01 2.30 0.08
CA ARG A 27 -22.92 1.85 -0.99
C ARG A 27 -22.26 2.15 -2.34
N LEU A 28 -22.10 1.14 -3.18
CA LEU A 28 -21.64 1.35 -4.54
C LEU A 28 -22.79 1.86 -5.41
N GLY A 29 -22.67 3.07 -5.94
CA GLY A 29 -23.62 3.70 -6.87
C GLY A 29 -23.48 3.18 -8.30
N GLY A 30 -22.25 2.87 -8.71
CA GLY A 30 -21.94 2.33 -10.02
C GLY A 30 -20.46 2.38 -10.34
N VAL A 31 -20.10 1.90 -11.53
CA VAL A 31 -18.74 1.86 -12.04
C VAL A 31 -18.69 2.47 -13.45
N TRP A 32 -17.60 3.12 -13.77
CA TRP A 32 -17.28 3.56 -15.13
C TRP A 32 -15.86 3.15 -15.52
N ASP A 33 -15.68 2.83 -16.79
CA ASP A 33 -14.37 2.57 -17.40
C ASP A 33 -14.41 3.06 -18.85
N HIS A 34 -13.28 3.57 -19.36
CA HIS A 34 -13.18 4.02 -20.75
C HIS A 34 -13.27 2.87 -21.77
N ASP A 35 -12.84 1.65 -21.36
CA ASP A 35 -13.03 0.43 -22.16
C ASP A 35 -14.43 -0.14 -21.91
N ALA A 36 -15.34 0.10 -22.87
CA ALA A 36 -16.71 -0.36 -22.78
C ALA A 36 -16.84 -1.90 -22.75
N ALA A 37 -15.90 -2.64 -23.29
CA ALA A 37 -15.92 -4.11 -23.23
C ALA A 37 -15.55 -4.58 -21.82
N ARG A 38 -14.51 -3.97 -21.24
CA ARG A 38 -14.08 -4.24 -19.88
C ARG A 38 -15.17 -3.84 -18.88
N LEU A 39 -15.78 -2.67 -19.03
CA LEU A 39 -16.89 -2.21 -18.19
C LEU A 39 -18.05 -3.20 -18.19
N ARG A 40 -18.49 -3.65 -19.38
CA ARG A 40 -19.58 -4.66 -19.48
C ARG A 40 -19.22 -5.97 -18.79
N GLN A 41 -17.99 -6.47 -18.99
CA GLN A 41 -17.54 -7.71 -18.37
C GLN A 41 -17.54 -7.60 -16.84
N PHE A 42 -16.98 -6.50 -16.30
CA PHE A 42 -16.89 -6.25 -14.87
C PHE A 42 -18.27 -6.12 -14.22
N THR A 43 -19.13 -5.28 -14.80
CA THR A 43 -20.46 -5.02 -14.25
C THR A 43 -21.39 -6.23 -14.35
N ALA A 44 -21.29 -7.02 -15.42
CA ALA A 44 -22.02 -8.28 -15.54
C ALA A 44 -21.57 -9.32 -14.50
N PHE A 45 -20.25 -9.41 -14.24
CA PHE A 45 -19.70 -10.35 -13.27
C PHE A 45 -20.13 -10.02 -11.84
N HIS A 46 -20.12 -8.73 -11.47
CA HIS A 46 -20.45 -8.27 -10.12
C HIS A 46 -21.92 -7.94 -9.92
N GLY A 47 -22.76 -7.92 -10.98
CA GLY A 47 -24.18 -7.57 -10.88
C GLY A 47 -24.41 -6.12 -10.47
N ILE A 48 -23.62 -5.18 -10.97
CA ILE A 48 -23.62 -3.77 -10.57
C ILE A 48 -23.94 -2.83 -11.72
N LYS A 49 -24.36 -1.59 -11.40
CA LYS A 49 -24.68 -0.52 -12.39
C LYS A 49 -23.40 -0.07 -13.12
N ALA A 50 -23.49 0.03 -14.44
CA ALA A 50 -22.54 0.77 -15.26
C ALA A 50 -23.01 2.22 -15.44
N TYR A 51 -22.10 3.20 -15.35
CA TYR A 51 -22.36 4.55 -15.86
C TYR A 51 -22.11 4.57 -17.38
N GLY A 52 -22.94 5.30 -18.12
CA GLY A 52 -22.83 5.41 -19.58
C GLY A 52 -21.67 6.32 -20.02
N SER A 53 -21.26 7.26 -19.17
CA SER A 53 -20.09 8.12 -19.40
C SER A 53 -19.46 8.54 -18.09
N LEU A 54 -18.25 9.13 -18.16
CA LEU A 54 -17.56 9.70 -17.01
C LEU A 54 -18.35 10.89 -16.43
N GLU A 55 -18.91 11.73 -17.29
CA GLU A 55 -19.74 12.87 -16.90
C GLU A 55 -20.95 12.41 -16.09
N GLN A 56 -21.65 11.37 -16.54
CA GLN A 56 -22.78 10.81 -15.81
C GLN A 56 -22.37 10.30 -14.41
N CYS A 57 -21.16 9.73 -14.29
CA CYS A 57 -20.62 9.31 -13.01
C CYS A 57 -20.34 10.52 -12.10
N MET A 58 -19.74 11.59 -12.64
CA MET A 58 -19.37 12.80 -11.90
C MET A 58 -20.60 13.64 -11.52
N GLU A 59 -21.64 13.65 -12.34
CA GLU A 59 -22.88 14.40 -12.11
C GLU A 59 -23.90 13.67 -11.23
N ASP A 60 -23.69 12.41 -10.90
CA ASP A 60 -24.61 11.65 -10.03
C ASP A 60 -24.68 12.31 -8.63
N PRO A 61 -25.82 12.91 -8.22
CA PRO A 61 -25.93 13.66 -6.96
C PRO A 61 -25.83 12.77 -5.72
N ASP A 62 -26.07 11.48 -5.87
CA ASP A 62 -25.97 10.52 -4.77
C ASP A 62 -24.51 10.18 -4.43
N VAL A 63 -23.59 10.32 -5.38
CA VAL A 63 -22.17 9.97 -5.20
C VAL A 63 -21.47 11.05 -4.39
N ALA A 64 -20.95 10.66 -3.24
CA ALA A 64 -20.13 11.53 -2.39
C ALA A 64 -18.63 11.37 -2.64
N ILE A 65 -18.16 10.16 -2.94
CA ILE A 65 -16.74 9.84 -3.11
C ILE A 65 -16.55 9.14 -4.46
N VAL A 66 -15.64 9.65 -5.27
CA VAL A 66 -15.12 8.95 -6.45
C VAL A 66 -13.88 8.16 -6.06
N VAL A 67 -13.89 6.88 -6.38
CA VAL A 67 -12.78 5.94 -6.12
C VAL A 67 -12.04 5.72 -7.44
N ASN A 68 -10.87 6.32 -7.57
CA ASN A 68 -10.06 6.26 -8.78
C ASN A 68 -9.10 5.06 -8.72
N LEU A 69 -9.39 4.03 -9.52
CA LEU A 69 -8.64 2.76 -9.63
C LEU A 69 -8.07 2.57 -11.04
N THR A 70 -7.82 3.66 -11.74
CA THR A 70 -7.25 3.64 -13.10
C THR A 70 -5.73 3.45 -13.07
N ASN A 71 -5.08 3.53 -14.22
CA ASN A 71 -3.63 3.54 -14.28
C ASN A 71 -3.06 4.86 -13.74
N PRO A 72 -1.85 4.85 -13.18
CA PRO A 72 -1.22 6.01 -12.54
C PRO A 72 -1.21 7.29 -13.39
N GLU A 73 -0.99 7.18 -14.70
CA GLU A 73 -0.96 8.32 -15.64
C GLU A 73 -2.31 9.04 -15.75
N SER A 74 -3.41 8.34 -15.47
CA SER A 74 -4.75 8.92 -15.50
C SER A 74 -5.19 9.54 -14.18
N HIS A 75 -4.44 9.29 -13.08
CA HIS A 75 -4.87 9.71 -11.75
C HIS A 75 -5.07 11.20 -11.64
N PHE A 76 -4.10 11.99 -12.09
CA PHE A 76 -4.15 13.45 -12.00
C PHE A 76 -5.42 14.03 -12.67
N ALA A 77 -5.64 13.72 -13.93
CA ALA A 77 -6.77 14.26 -14.69
C ALA A 77 -8.13 13.86 -14.09
N LEU A 78 -8.27 12.58 -13.70
CA LEU A 78 -9.51 12.07 -13.11
C LEU A 78 -9.77 12.59 -11.69
N ASN A 79 -8.71 12.74 -10.89
CA ASN A 79 -8.82 13.35 -9.57
C ASN A 79 -9.30 14.81 -9.67
N CYS A 80 -8.71 15.58 -10.59
CA CYS A 80 -9.15 16.97 -10.84
C CYS A 80 -10.61 17.01 -11.33
N ALA A 81 -11.00 16.17 -12.27
CA ALA A 81 -12.38 16.13 -12.78
C ALA A 81 -13.39 15.80 -11.68
N ALA A 82 -13.09 14.86 -10.79
CA ALA A 82 -13.96 14.52 -9.66
C ALA A 82 -14.09 15.69 -8.66
N LEU A 83 -12.96 16.35 -8.34
CA LEU A 83 -12.95 17.52 -7.47
C LEU A 83 -13.71 18.70 -8.09
N GLU A 84 -13.56 18.95 -9.40
CA GLU A 84 -14.31 19.98 -10.11
C GLU A 84 -15.82 19.72 -10.08
N ALA A 85 -16.23 18.44 -10.13
CA ALA A 85 -17.62 18.02 -9.99
C ALA A 85 -18.13 18.03 -8.51
N GLY A 86 -17.33 18.50 -7.55
CA GLY A 86 -17.73 18.60 -6.14
C GLY A 86 -17.69 17.26 -5.40
N LYS A 87 -16.93 16.27 -5.88
CA LYS A 87 -16.80 14.96 -5.24
C LYS A 87 -15.53 14.88 -4.42
N HIS A 88 -15.58 14.22 -3.27
CA HIS A 88 -14.39 13.75 -2.59
C HIS A 88 -13.70 12.66 -3.42
N VAL A 89 -12.40 12.47 -3.23
CA VAL A 89 -11.62 11.50 -4.01
C VAL A 89 -10.87 10.53 -3.11
N TYR A 90 -11.01 9.24 -3.38
CA TYR A 90 -10.10 8.20 -2.92
C TYR A 90 -9.34 7.66 -4.13
N CYS A 91 -8.03 7.83 -4.16
CA CYS A 91 -7.22 7.52 -5.34
C CYS A 91 -6.21 6.40 -5.02
N GLU A 92 -6.05 5.45 -5.97
CA GLU A 92 -4.88 4.56 -5.94
C GLU A 92 -3.58 5.35 -6.03
N LYS A 93 -2.51 4.73 -5.64
CA LYS A 93 -1.16 5.32 -5.58
C LYS A 93 -0.50 5.34 -6.99
N PRO A 94 0.30 6.37 -7.28
CA PRO A 94 0.44 7.68 -6.63
C PRO A 94 -0.71 8.62 -6.99
N LEU A 95 -0.84 9.76 -6.31
CA LEU A 95 -1.90 10.76 -6.64
C LEU A 95 -1.72 11.42 -8.01
N GLY A 96 -0.51 11.42 -8.54
CA GLY A 96 -0.08 11.92 -9.84
C GLY A 96 1.33 11.42 -10.13
N MET A 97 1.79 11.57 -11.37
CA MET A 97 3.11 11.10 -11.81
C MET A 97 4.25 12.09 -11.53
N SER A 98 3.93 13.24 -10.93
CA SER A 98 4.91 14.21 -10.44
C SER A 98 4.46 14.81 -9.11
N TYR A 99 5.41 15.41 -8.38
CA TYR A 99 5.09 16.17 -7.18
C TYR A 99 4.11 17.31 -7.45
N ASP A 100 4.31 18.04 -8.55
CA ASP A 100 3.46 19.18 -8.90
C ASP A 100 2.02 18.75 -9.21
N GLU A 101 1.82 17.63 -9.90
CA GLU A 101 0.49 17.04 -10.12
C GLU A 101 -0.17 16.64 -8.80
N ALA A 102 0.54 15.89 -7.95
CA ALA A 102 0.02 15.46 -6.65
C ALA A 102 -0.30 16.67 -5.76
N ARG A 103 0.55 17.70 -5.76
CA ARG A 103 0.37 18.94 -5.03
C ARG A 103 -0.86 19.70 -5.54
N HIS A 104 -1.01 19.82 -6.86
CA HIS A 104 -2.16 20.50 -7.45
C HIS A 104 -3.48 19.85 -7.05
N VAL A 105 -3.56 18.51 -7.06
CA VAL A 105 -4.75 17.78 -6.59
C VAL A 105 -5.10 18.11 -5.13
N ILE A 106 -4.10 18.17 -4.25
CA ILE A 106 -4.32 18.50 -2.84
C ILE A 106 -4.74 19.97 -2.66
N ASP A 107 -4.13 20.89 -3.39
CA ASP A 107 -4.49 22.32 -3.33
C ASP A 107 -5.90 22.56 -3.89
N LEU A 108 -6.27 21.93 -5.01
CA LEU A 108 -7.61 22.00 -5.58
C LEU A 108 -8.67 21.47 -4.60
N ALA A 109 -8.39 20.32 -3.96
CA ALA A 109 -9.30 19.79 -2.95
C ALA A 109 -9.52 20.74 -1.78
N ARG A 110 -8.42 21.34 -1.26
CA ARG A 110 -8.49 22.33 -0.18
C ARG A 110 -9.33 23.55 -0.60
N ASP A 111 -9.09 24.09 -1.78
CA ASP A 111 -9.76 25.31 -2.28
C ASP A 111 -11.26 25.08 -2.50
N LYS A 112 -11.68 23.83 -2.77
CA LYS A 112 -13.09 23.44 -2.90
C LYS A 112 -13.71 22.92 -1.60
N GLY A 113 -12.96 22.87 -0.49
CA GLY A 113 -13.45 22.28 0.77
C GLY A 113 -13.71 20.76 0.68
N LEU A 114 -13.02 20.08 -0.22
CA LEU A 114 -13.12 18.65 -0.45
C LEU A 114 -11.92 17.90 0.12
N THR A 115 -12.02 16.58 0.17
CA THR A 115 -10.98 15.71 0.71
C THR A 115 -10.47 14.76 -0.35
N VAL A 116 -9.14 14.62 -0.43
CA VAL A 116 -8.46 13.58 -1.19
C VAL A 116 -7.74 12.66 -0.24
N CYS A 117 -8.00 11.35 -0.35
CA CYS A 117 -7.24 10.30 0.32
C CYS A 117 -6.46 9.48 -0.70
N GLY A 118 -5.25 9.08 -0.32
CA GLY A 118 -4.41 8.16 -1.10
C GLY A 118 -4.44 6.74 -0.52
N ALA A 119 -4.45 5.74 -1.40
CA ALA A 119 -4.11 4.36 -1.04
C ALA A 119 -2.59 4.27 -0.75
N PRO A 120 -2.10 3.16 -0.18
CA PRO A 120 -2.79 1.90 0.06
C PRO A 120 -3.39 1.76 1.45
N ALA A 121 -4.45 0.96 1.54
CA ALA A 121 -5.21 0.75 2.78
C ALA A 121 -4.48 -0.09 3.85
N ASN A 122 -3.41 -0.81 3.49
CA ASN A 122 -2.66 -1.67 4.42
C ASN A 122 -2.04 -0.90 5.60
N GLY A 123 -1.78 0.41 5.44
CA GLY A 123 -1.39 1.30 6.54
C GLY A 123 -2.47 1.50 7.61
N LEU A 124 -3.71 1.02 7.39
CA LEU A 124 -4.83 1.00 8.34
C LEU A 124 -5.13 -0.41 8.86
N SER A 125 -4.30 -1.42 8.55
CA SER A 125 -4.51 -2.82 8.92
C SER A 125 -4.54 -3.06 10.44
N ASP A 126 -5.18 -4.15 10.85
CA ASP A 126 -5.17 -4.61 12.24
C ASP A 126 -3.73 -4.86 12.73
N ALA A 127 -2.86 -5.38 11.86
CA ALA A 127 -1.45 -5.60 12.19
C ALA A 127 -0.71 -4.28 12.45
N LYS A 128 -0.97 -3.22 11.66
CA LYS A 128 -0.40 -1.90 11.93
C LYS A 128 -0.91 -1.33 13.25
N ARG A 129 -2.22 -1.46 13.51
CA ARG A 129 -2.83 -1.03 14.78
C ARG A 129 -2.19 -1.72 15.98
N LEU A 130 -2.02 -3.05 15.92
CA LEU A 130 -1.34 -3.80 16.99
C LEU A 130 0.11 -3.33 17.17
N THR A 131 0.83 -3.13 16.07
CA THR A 131 2.21 -2.65 16.09
C THR A 131 2.34 -1.27 16.75
N ALA A 132 1.45 -0.34 16.39
CA ALA A 132 1.38 0.99 17.02
C ALA A 132 1.13 0.90 18.52
N GLN A 133 0.16 0.10 18.95
CA GLN A 133 -0.13 -0.13 20.38
C GLN A 133 1.07 -0.69 21.16
N LEU A 134 1.86 -1.58 20.54
CA LEU A 134 3.06 -2.12 21.17
C LEU A 134 4.15 -1.06 21.32
N ILE A 135 4.33 -0.18 20.33
CA ILE A 135 5.27 0.94 20.37
C ILE A 135 4.84 1.95 21.44
N GLU A 136 3.58 2.38 21.42
CA GLU A 136 3.00 3.33 22.38
C GLU A 136 3.08 2.80 23.83
N ALA A 137 2.90 1.49 24.02
CA ALA A 137 3.06 0.82 25.30
C ALA A 137 4.54 0.63 25.74
N GLY A 138 5.51 1.17 24.99
CA GLY A 138 6.93 1.11 25.31
C GLY A 138 7.53 -0.31 25.28
N ARG A 139 6.90 -1.27 24.56
CA ARG A 139 7.29 -2.69 24.62
C ARG A 139 8.69 -2.97 24.08
N ILE A 140 9.26 -2.06 23.30
CA ILE A 140 10.63 -2.14 22.74
C ILE A 140 11.50 -0.94 23.13
N GLY A 141 11.05 -0.09 24.06
CA GLY A 141 11.68 1.20 24.35
C GLY A 141 11.47 2.17 23.18
N LYS A 142 12.34 3.18 23.04
CA LYS A 142 12.26 4.14 21.92
C LYS A 142 12.65 3.45 20.60
N PRO A 143 11.80 3.48 19.56
CA PRO A 143 12.18 2.99 18.23
C PRO A 143 13.38 3.76 17.67
N ARG A 144 14.31 3.04 17.03
CA ARG A 144 15.54 3.59 16.45
C ARG A 144 15.70 3.28 14.99
N LEU A 145 15.44 2.00 14.62
CA LEU A 145 15.61 1.51 13.27
C LEU A 145 14.35 0.78 12.80
N ALA A 146 14.07 0.86 11.50
CA ALA A 146 13.06 0.05 10.84
C ALA A 146 13.61 -0.50 9.52
N TYR A 147 13.27 -1.75 9.21
CA TYR A 147 13.62 -2.42 7.96
C TYR A 147 12.32 -2.93 7.36
N ALA A 148 11.91 -2.32 6.26
CA ALA A 148 10.72 -2.70 5.50
C ALA A 148 11.17 -3.33 4.18
N GLU A 149 10.67 -4.53 3.92
CA GLU A 149 10.93 -5.26 2.68
C GLU A 149 9.63 -5.35 1.88
N MET A 150 9.72 -5.09 0.59
CA MET A 150 8.62 -5.16 -0.37
C MET A 150 9.08 -5.90 -1.63
N GLU A 151 9.52 -7.14 -1.43
CA GLU A 151 9.99 -8.06 -2.46
C GLU A 151 8.88 -9.04 -2.83
N ASP A 152 8.47 -9.06 -4.08
CA ASP A 152 7.37 -9.91 -4.56
C ASP A 152 7.83 -11.22 -5.21
N GLY A 153 9.13 -11.44 -5.32
CA GLY A 153 9.69 -12.58 -6.02
C GLY A 153 9.93 -12.29 -7.51
N PRO A 154 10.55 -13.23 -8.23
CA PRO A 154 10.83 -13.07 -9.66
C PRO A 154 9.57 -13.27 -10.51
N VAL A 155 8.56 -12.38 -10.35
CA VAL A 155 7.24 -12.46 -11.01
C VAL A 155 7.34 -12.61 -12.53
N PHE A 156 8.40 -12.05 -13.14
CA PHE A 156 8.67 -12.17 -14.57
C PHE A 156 9.13 -13.59 -15.00
N LYS A 157 9.41 -14.48 -14.07
CA LYS A 157 9.68 -15.90 -14.32
C LYS A 157 8.45 -16.77 -14.19
N ASP A 158 7.37 -16.24 -13.63
CA ASP A 158 6.09 -16.92 -13.52
C ASP A 158 5.29 -16.79 -14.82
N ASN A 159 4.16 -17.48 -14.92
CA ASN A 159 3.26 -17.39 -16.06
C ASN A 159 2.34 -16.16 -15.96
N TRP A 160 2.92 -14.98 -15.74
CA TRP A 160 2.20 -13.72 -15.49
C TRP A 160 1.28 -13.30 -16.63
N THR A 161 1.57 -13.66 -17.87
CA THR A 161 0.73 -13.36 -19.03
C THR A 161 -0.67 -13.99 -18.94
N GLU A 162 -0.80 -15.05 -18.13
CA GLU A 162 -2.06 -15.75 -17.89
C GLU A 162 -2.80 -15.29 -16.65
N TRP A 163 -2.21 -14.39 -15.88
CA TRP A 163 -2.86 -13.90 -14.65
C TRP A 163 -4.10 -13.08 -14.97
N ARG A 164 -5.20 -13.42 -14.30
CA ARG A 164 -6.50 -12.78 -14.47
C ARG A 164 -7.12 -12.50 -13.11
N SER A 165 -7.77 -11.35 -13.00
CA SER A 165 -8.61 -11.05 -11.86
C SER A 165 -9.91 -11.87 -11.90
N ARG A 166 -10.71 -11.78 -10.84
CA ARG A 166 -11.97 -12.55 -10.73
C ARG A 166 -12.94 -12.29 -11.87
N SER A 167 -13.07 -11.04 -12.32
CA SER A 167 -13.91 -10.65 -13.45
C SER A 167 -13.20 -10.77 -14.81
N GLY A 168 -11.99 -11.35 -14.85
CA GLY A 168 -11.25 -11.68 -16.07
C GLY A 168 -10.34 -10.57 -16.60
N ALA A 169 -10.09 -9.47 -15.86
CA ALA A 169 -9.08 -8.49 -16.27
C ALA A 169 -7.69 -9.14 -16.27
N LYS A 170 -6.93 -8.89 -17.32
CA LYS A 170 -5.52 -9.29 -17.37
C LYS A 170 -4.72 -8.50 -16.37
N TRP A 171 -3.74 -9.14 -15.72
CA TRP A 171 -2.75 -8.41 -14.95
C TRP A 171 -1.94 -7.50 -15.89
N PRO A 172 -1.76 -6.22 -15.53
CA PRO A 172 -1.11 -5.24 -16.41
C PRO A 172 0.42 -5.36 -16.40
N GLY A 173 0.96 -6.57 -16.48
CA GLY A 173 2.37 -6.87 -16.26
C GLY A 173 3.34 -6.07 -17.13
N LEU A 174 3.02 -5.82 -18.41
CA LEU A 174 3.86 -4.99 -19.27
C LEU A 174 3.97 -3.57 -18.71
N HIS A 175 2.84 -2.97 -18.35
CA HIS A 175 2.79 -1.64 -17.76
C HIS A 175 3.51 -1.58 -16.40
N GLU A 176 3.34 -2.60 -15.55
CA GLU A 176 4.02 -2.65 -14.25
C GLU A 176 5.55 -2.75 -14.41
N PHE A 177 6.05 -3.40 -15.45
CA PHE A 177 7.49 -3.41 -15.75
C PHE A 177 8.02 -2.07 -16.30
N GLU A 178 7.18 -1.25 -16.93
CA GLU A 178 7.51 0.12 -17.34
C GLU A 178 7.43 1.12 -16.19
N VAL A 179 6.50 0.92 -15.24
CA VAL A 179 6.36 1.74 -14.04
C VAL A 179 7.44 1.43 -13.00
N GLY A 180 7.78 0.16 -12.84
CA GLY A 180 8.87 -0.33 -11.98
C GLY A 180 8.46 -0.64 -10.55
N CYS A 181 9.33 -1.42 -9.89
CA CYS A 181 9.07 -1.96 -8.56
C CYS A 181 8.83 -0.90 -7.49
N THR A 182 9.40 0.29 -7.64
CA THR A 182 9.30 1.34 -6.63
C THR A 182 7.91 1.94 -6.59
N LEU A 183 7.38 2.42 -7.72
CA LEU A 183 6.02 3.00 -7.76
C LEU A 183 4.95 1.95 -7.48
N GLU A 184 5.20 0.69 -7.86
CA GLU A 184 4.26 -0.39 -7.56
C GLU A 184 4.24 -0.74 -6.06
N HIS A 185 5.38 -0.78 -5.38
CA HIS A 185 5.47 -1.37 -4.04
C HIS A 185 5.78 -0.40 -2.91
N ALA A 186 6.50 0.70 -3.15
CA ALA A 186 6.96 1.58 -2.07
C ALA A 186 5.81 2.14 -1.22
N GLY A 187 4.68 2.48 -1.82
CA GLY A 187 3.52 3.01 -1.12
C GLY A 187 3.04 2.13 0.03
N TYR A 188 3.11 0.80 -0.13
CA TYR A 188 2.70 -0.15 0.92
C TYR A 188 3.62 -0.11 2.14
N GLY A 189 4.94 -0.04 1.94
CA GLY A 189 5.89 0.13 3.03
C GLY A 189 5.87 1.53 3.64
N LEU A 190 5.82 2.56 2.79
CA LEU A 190 5.79 3.96 3.21
C LEU A 190 4.55 4.28 4.07
N SER A 191 3.38 3.74 3.72
CA SER A 191 2.16 3.97 4.51
C SER A 191 2.30 3.48 5.96
N TRP A 192 2.96 2.35 6.19
CA TRP A 192 3.27 1.86 7.52
C TRP A 192 4.30 2.74 8.24
N LEU A 193 5.42 3.05 7.57
CA LEU A 193 6.51 3.82 8.15
C LEU A 193 6.06 5.22 8.54
N VAL A 194 5.32 5.91 7.64
CA VAL A 194 4.78 7.25 7.90
C VAL A 194 3.70 7.22 9.00
N ALA A 195 2.86 6.18 9.03
CA ALA A 195 1.84 6.03 10.06
C ALA A 195 2.41 5.73 11.46
N LEU A 196 3.59 5.11 11.55
CA LEU A 196 4.23 4.75 12.82
C LEU A 196 5.23 5.82 13.31
N PHE A 197 5.91 6.52 12.39
CA PHE A 197 7.06 7.36 12.74
C PHE A 197 6.90 8.83 12.35
N GLY A 198 5.79 9.21 11.68
CA GLY A 198 5.56 10.57 11.22
C GLY A 198 6.24 10.89 9.89
N PRO A 199 6.42 12.18 9.58
CA PRO A 199 7.00 12.60 8.31
C PRO A 199 8.50 12.31 8.20
N VAL A 200 8.92 12.01 6.96
CA VAL A 200 10.32 11.88 6.59
C VAL A 200 10.95 13.27 6.49
N GLU A 201 12.11 13.43 7.09
CA GLU A 201 12.91 14.65 7.04
C GLU A 201 13.83 14.68 5.82
N ARG A 202 14.50 13.54 5.56
CA ARG A 202 15.44 13.35 4.44
C ARG A 202 15.53 11.89 4.04
N GLY A 203 15.93 11.64 2.80
CA GLY A 203 16.15 10.30 2.27
C GLY A 203 17.35 10.21 1.35
N GLN A 204 17.74 8.97 1.09
CA GLN A 204 18.67 8.58 0.03
C GLN A 204 18.04 7.45 -0.76
N ALA A 205 18.09 7.52 -2.09
CA ALA A 205 17.51 6.55 -2.98
C ALA A 205 18.57 5.94 -3.90
N PHE A 206 18.40 4.66 -4.19
CA PHE A 206 19.12 3.94 -5.23
C PHE A 206 18.14 3.00 -5.94
N SER A 207 18.20 2.96 -7.27
CA SER A 207 17.45 2.00 -8.06
C SER A 207 18.29 1.44 -9.20
N ALA A 208 17.93 0.25 -9.68
CA ALA A 208 18.61 -0.41 -10.79
C ALA A 208 17.66 -1.35 -11.55
N LEU A 209 17.83 -1.41 -12.86
CA LEU A 209 17.30 -2.49 -13.71
C LEU A 209 18.34 -3.61 -13.75
N THR A 210 18.10 -4.70 -13.00
CA THR A 210 19.06 -5.81 -12.84
C THR A 210 18.75 -6.98 -13.77
N PHE A 211 17.47 -7.15 -14.13
CA PHE A 211 17.02 -8.20 -15.05
C PHE A 211 16.35 -7.55 -16.27
N PRO A 212 17.09 -7.28 -17.34
CA PRO A 212 16.56 -6.58 -18.52
C PRO A 212 15.60 -7.45 -19.37
N ASP A 213 15.57 -8.76 -19.16
CA ASP A 213 14.63 -9.67 -19.81
C ASP A 213 13.52 -10.05 -18.82
N LYS A 214 12.31 -9.56 -19.08
CA LYS A 214 11.09 -9.85 -18.30
C LYS A 214 10.15 -10.84 -19.00
N GLY A 215 10.60 -11.45 -20.09
CA GLY A 215 9.81 -12.42 -20.84
C GLY A 215 9.02 -11.84 -22.01
N PRO A 216 7.94 -12.52 -22.44
CA PRO A 216 7.23 -12.19 -23.68
C PRO A 216 6.72 -10.74 -23.73
N GLY A 217 6.99 -10.05 -24.84
CA GLY A 217 6.47 -8.70 -25.11
C GLY A 217 7.27 -7.57 -24.48
N THR A 218 8.32 -7.86 -23.70
CA THR A 218 9.06 -6.81 -22.96
C THR A 218 10.24 -6.21 -23.72
N HIS A 219 10.70 -6.83 -24.80
CA HIS A 219 11.89 -6.38 -25.54
C HIS A 219 11.80 -4.99 -26.19
N SER A 220 10.58 -4.51 -26.44
CA SER A 220 10.32 -3.19 -27.05
C SER A 220 9.94 -2.12 -26.01
N LEU A 221 9.91 -2.46 -24.72
CA LEU A 221 9.48 -1.56 -23.66
C LEU A 221 10.68 -0.82 -23.04
N SER A 222 10.38 0.37 -22.51
CA SER A 222 11.31 1.09 -21.64
C SER A 222 11.11 0.57 -20.21
N LEU A 223 11.85 -0.48 -19.86
CA LEU A 223 11.73 -1.11 -18.56
C LEU A 223 12.31 -0.22 -17.46
N ALA A 224 11.56 -0.05 -16.38
CA ALA A 224 12.01 0.64 -15.17
C ALA A 224 12.77 -0.32 -14.22
N ALA A 225 13.21 0.22 -13.09
CA ALA A 225 13.95 -0.53 -12.07
C ALA A 225 13.14 -1.72 -11.52
N ASP A 226 13.83 -2.84 -11.34
CA ASP A 226 13.32 -4.05 -10.68
C ASP A 226 13.91 -4.27 -9.28
N PHE A 227 14.79 -3.39 -8.87
CA PHE A 227 15.35 -3.28 -7.53
C PHE A 227 15.50 -1.82 -7.14
N SER A 228 15.04 -1.46 -5.93
CA SER A 228 15.32 -0.17 -5.34
C SER A 228 15.47 -0.26 -3.83
N VAL A 229 16.21 0.71 -3.27
CA VAL A 229 16.37 0.86 -1.83
C VAL A 229 16.34 2.34 -1.46
N GLY A 230 15.55 2.66 -0.41
CA GLY A 230 15.53 3.96 0.22
C GLY A 230 15.99 3.90 1.68
N CYS A 231 16.90 4.80 2.07
CA CYS A 231 17.22 5.06 3.47
C CYS A 231 16.55 6.37 3.87
N LEU A 232 15.67 6.33 4.89
CA LEU A 232 14.81 7.43 5.29
C LEU A 232 15.09 7.82 6.74
N THR A 233 15.26 9.11 7.03
CA THR A 233 15.31 9.65 8.39
C THR A 233 14.02 10.39 8.67
N PHE A 234 13.33 9.99 9.75
CA PHE A 234 12.08 10.58 10.20
C PHE A 234 12.30 11.69 11.21
N GLN A 235 11.41 12.67 11.28
CA GLN A 235 11.45 13.73 12.29
C GLN A 235 11.41 13.17 13.73
N SER A 236 10.82 12.01 13.96
CA SER A 236 10.86 11.27 15.24
C SER A 236 12.26 10.78 15.63
N GLY A 237 13.24 10.88 14.74
CA GLY A 237 14.60 10.38 14.90
C GLY A 237 14.78 8.90 14.56
N VAL A 238 13.73 8.24 14.05
CA VAL A 238 13.84 6.87 13.51
C VAL A 238 14.54 6.91 12.16
N THR A 239 15.43 5.96 11.91
CA THR A 239 16.00 5.71 10.59
C THR A 239 15.41 4.41 10.02
N ALA A 240 14.93 4.45 8.79
CA ALA A 240 14.38 3.28 8.12
C ALA A 240 15.09 2.96 6.81
N ARG A 241 15.10 1.68 6.45
CA ARG A 241 15.39 1.19 5.10
C ARG A 241 14.11 0.60 4.53
N LEU A 242 13.79 1.00 3.30
CA LEU A 242 12.74 0.38 2.50
C LEU A 242 13.40 -0.23 1.25
N THR A 243 13.22 -1.52 1.03
CA THR A 243 13.63 -2.23 -0.18
C THR A 243 12.38 -2.58 -0.99
N CYS A 244 12.40 -2.34 -2.30
CA CYS A 244 11.37 -2.78 -3.23
C CYS A 244 12.00 -3.58 -4.36
N GLY A 245 11.37 -4.69 -4.75
CA GLY A 245 11.92 -5.51 -5.81
C GLY A 245 10.94 -6.50 -6.43
N LEU A 246 11.31 -6.94 -7.63
CA LEU A 246 10.59 -7.95 -8.42
C LEU A 246 11.45 -9.18 -8.72
N ALA A 247 12.58 -9.34 -8.04
CA ALA A 247 13.57 -10.37 -8.38
C ALA A 247 14.03 -11.24 -7.21
N ALA A 248 14.13 -10.67 -6.00
CA ALA A 248 14.52 -11.43 -4.82
C ALA A 248 13.37 -12.31 -4.30
N PRO A 249 13.66 -13.36 -3.50
CA PRO A 249 12.60 -14.14 -2.88
C PRO A 249 11.60 -13.27 -2.12
N ARG A 250 10.32 -13.59 -2.24
CA ARG A 250 9.23 -12.83 -1.63
C ARG A 250 9.46 -12.59 -0.13
N ASP A 251 9.56 -11.32 0.23
CA ASP A 251 9.64 -10.84 1.61
C ASP A 251 8.91 -9.48 1.73
N ARG A 252 7.85 -9.42 2.53
CA ARG A 252 7.08 -8.20 2.79
C ARG A 252 7.04 -7.92 4.28
N SER A 253 8.15 -8.18 4.95
CA SER A 253 8.26 -8.03 6.40
C SER A 253 8.65 -6.62 6.81
N LEU A 254 8.28 -6.28 8.07
CA LEU A 254 8.77 -5.10 8.77
C LEU A 254 9.43 -5.51 10.08
N THR A 255 10.68 -5.13 10.27
CA THR A 255 11.38 -5.25 11.54
C THR A 255 11.62 -3.87 12.14
N ILE A 256 11.12 -3.64 13.36
CA ILE A 256 11.34 -2.40 14.12
C ILE A 256 12.26 -2.72 15.29
N VAL A 257 13.35 -1.97 15.44
CA VAL A 257 14.33 -2.12 16.52
C VAL A 257 14.25 -0.89 17.41
N GLY A 258 14.02 -1.12 18.68
CA GLY A 258 14.07 -0.09 19.74
C GLY A 258 15.18 -0.36 20.73
N ASP A 259 15.30 0.52 21.74
CA ASP A 259 16.36 0.43 22.76
C ASP A 259 16.28 -0.87 23.61
N GLU A 260 15.08 -1.47 23.75
CA GLU A 260 14.84 -2.61 24.65
C GLU A 260 14.37 -3.88 23.94
N GLY A 261 14.15 -3.82 22.61
CA GLY A 261 13.62 -4.98 21.90
C GLY A 261 13.35 -4.77 20.43
N THR A 262 12.69 -5.76 19.83
CA THR A 262 12.29 -5.74 18.43
C THR A 262 10.83 -6.15 18.26
N ILE A 263 10.16 -5.55 17.28
CA ILE A 263 8.87 -6.01 16.75
C ILE A 263 9.12 -6.48 15.32
N VAL A 264 8.57 -7.64 14.94
CA VAL A 264 8.62 -8.17 13.58
C VAL A 264 7.20 -8.44 13.11
N VAL A 265 6.79 -7.78 12.03
CA VAL A 265 5.57 -8.04 11.27
C VAL A 265 5.95 -8.91 10.08
N ARG A 266 5.24 -10.01 9.85
CA ARG A 266 5.63 -11.03 8.87
C ARG A 266 5.31 -10.65 7.42
N ASP A 267 4.21 -9.95 7.21
CA ASP A 267 3.80 -9.48 5.89
C ASP A 267 3.00 -8.17 6.06
N LEU A 268 3.46 -7.08 5.44
CA LEU A 268 2.82 -5.76 5.50
C LEU A 268 1.49 -5.71 4.74
N TRP A 269 1.25 -6.65 3.84
CA TRP A 269 0.00 -6.71 3.09
C TRP A 269 -1.10 -7.45 3.83
N ASP A 270 -0.76 -8.37 4.73
CA ASP A 270 -1.76 -9.12 5.47
C ASP A 270 -2.41 -8.27 6.57
N ASP A 271 -3.73 -8.14 6.54
CA ASP A 271 -4.50 -7.35 7.51
C ASP A 271 -4.22 -7.76 8.96
N ARG A 272 -4.12 -9.06 9.20
CA ARG A 272 -3.75 -9.65 10.51
C ARG A 272 -2.49 -10.49 10.40
N SER A 273 -1.42 -9.87 9.94
CA SER A 273 -0.11 -10.50 9.84
C SER A 273 0.37 -10.96 11.22
N PRO A 274 1.06 -12.10 11.34
CA PRO A 274 1.72 -12.48 12.59
C PRO A 274 2.72 -11.40 13.05
N VAL A 275 2.49 -10.85 14.25
CA VAL A 275 3.38 -9.87 14.90
C VAL A 275 4.15 -10.58 16.01
N HIS A 276 5.47 -10.41 16.02
CA HIS A 276 6.35 -11.00 17.02
C HIS A 276 7.07 -9.93 17.82
N LEU A 277 7.18 -10.14 19.12
CA LEU A 277 7.87 -9.26 20.06
C LEU A 277 9.03 -9.99 20.72
N ARG A 278 10.22 -9.38 20.69
CA ARG A 278 11.41 -9.85 21.42
C ARG A 278 11.96 -8.72 22.27
N ARG A 279 12.19 -8.98 23.54
CA ARG A 279 12.88 -8.07 24.46
C ARG A 279 14.34 -8.47 24.62
N PHE A 280 15.23 -7.50 24.73
CA PHE A 280 16.68 -7.74 24.88
C PHE A 280 17.08 -8.16 26.29
N ASP A 281 16.33 -7.72 27.30
CA ASP A 281 16.52 -8.07 28.70
C ASP A 281 16.18 -9.53 29.03
N ARG A 282 15.48 -10.23 28.15
CA ARG A 282 15.07 -11.61 28.32
C ARG A 282 16.01 -12.56 27.58
N LYS A 283 16.53 -13.55 28.32
CA LYS A 283 17.30 -14.65 27.71
C LYS A 283 16.42 -15.35 26.65
N PRO A 284 16.99 -15.71 25.50
CA PRO A 284 16.26 -16.50 24.51
C PRO A 284 15.68 -17.76 25.15
N PRO A 285 14.49 -18.23 24.72
CA PRO A 285 13.92 -19.49 25.20
C PRO A 285 14.93 -20.64 25.12
N LEU A 286 14.86 -21.56 26.07
CA LEU A 286 15.79 -22.69 26.15
C LEU A 286 15.90 -23.46 24.82
N LEU A 287 14.74 -23.69 24.15
CA LEU A 287 14.67 -24.30 22.82
C LEU A 287 15.47 -23.53 21.77
N GLN A 288 15.40 -22.22 21.76
CA GLN A 288 16.17 -21.38 20.83
C GLN A 288 17.68 -21.48 21.11
N ARG A 289 18.08 -21.52 22.37
CA ARG A 289 19.48 -21.66 22.78
C ARG A 289 20.03 -23.04 22.36
N LEU A 290 19.24 -24.10 22.56
CA LEU A 290 19.58 -25.46 22.14
C LEU A 290 19.64 -25.59 20.62
N ALA A 291 18.66 -25.01 19.90
CA ALA A 291 18.63 -24.98 18.45
C ALA A 291 19.88 -24.26 17.88
N SER A 292 20.19 -23.06 18.37
CA SER A 292 21.38 -22.32 17.93
C SER A 292 22.69 -23.04 18.27
N ARG A 293 22.75 -23.81 19.36
CA ARG A 293 23.91 -24.63 19.69
C ARG A 293 24.04 -25.82 18.74
N PHE A 294 22.92 -26.48 18.43
CA PHE A 294 22.87 -27.59 17.48
C PHE A 294 23.26 -27.13 16.05
N GLU A 295 22.71 -26.00 15.59
CA GLU A 295 23.05 -25.43 14.29
C GLU A 295 24.56 -25.13 14.17
N ARG A 296 25.14 -24.53 15.19
CA ARG A 296 26.59 -24.26 15.23
C ARG A 296 27.44 -25.51 15.23
N GLN A 297 27.00 -26.58 15.91
CA GLN A 297 27.77 -27.82 16.02
C GLN A 297 27.63 -28.73 14.81
N ARG A 298 26.46 -28.71 14.15
CA ARG A 298 26.12 -29.64 13.07
C ARG A 298 26.06 -29.00 11.69
N GLY A 299 26.15 -27.65 11.61
CA GLY A 299 26.03 -26.92 10.34
C GLY A 299 24.70 -27.08 9.64
N ARG A 300 23.65 -27.52 10.35
CA ARG A 300 22.30 -27.72 9.81
C ARG A 300 21.34 -26.79 10.51
N ALA A 301 20.71 -25.87 9.74
CA ALA A 301 19.65 -25.01 10.24
C ALA A 301 18.41 -25.84 10.57
N LEU A 302 17.81 -25.56 11.72
CA LEU A 302 16.49 -26.10 12.05
C LEU A 302 15.42 -25.23 11.39
N PRO A 303 14.32 -25.82 10.86
CA PRO A 303 13.28 -25.08 10.15
C PRO A 303 12.44 -24.16 11.08
N LEU A 304 12.85 -23.99 12.34
CA LEU A 304 12.19 -23.17 13.34
C LEU A 304 12.73 -21.76 13.32
N ARG A 305 11.94 -20.79 12.83
CA ARG A 305 12.25 -19.33 12.92
C ARG A 305 12.08 -18.81 14.36
N LEU A 306 12.79 -19.41 15.31
CA LEU A 306 12.75 -19.05 16.74
C LEU A 306 13.38 -17.67 17.04
N THR A 307 14.04 -17.05 16.03
CA THR A 307 14.75 -15.79 16.19
C THR A 307 13.83 -14.56 16.20
N LEU A 308 12.59 -14.68 15.70
CA LEU A 308 11.67 -13.55 15.56
C LEU A 308 11.09 -13.04 16.88
N GLY A 309 11.12 -13.84 17.93
CA GLY A 309 10.49 -13.52 19.22
C GLY A 309 9.18 -14.27 19.45
N LYS A 310 8.42 -13.85 20.47
CA LYS A 310 7.12 -14.46 20.80
C LYS A 310 6.02 -13.85 19.93
N PRO A 311 5.11 -14.65 19.38
CA PRO A 311 3.93 -14.12 18.70
C PRO A 311 3.06 -13.36 19.70
N VAL A 312 2.48 -12.25 19.25
CA VAL A 312 1.57 -11.40 20.02
C VAL A 312 0.14 -11.67 19.55
N ALA A 313 -0.74 -11.98 20.49
CA ALA A 313 -2.17 -12.12 20.18
C ALA A 313 -2.79 -10.74 19.93
N TYR A 314 -3.74 -10.69 19.01
CA TYR A 314 -4.54 -9.50 18.77
C TYR A 314 -5.55 -9.30 19.91
N PRO A 315 -5.51 -8.15 20.64
CA PRO A 315 -6.40 -7.92 21.78
C PRO A 315 -7.80 -7.43 21.37
N PHE A 316 -8.13 -7.45 20.08
CA PHE A 316 -9.39 -7.00 19.50
C PHE A 316 -9.85 -7.96 18.40
N PRO A 317 -11.16 -7.98 18.05
CA PRO A 317 -11.69 -8.80 16.98
C PRO A 317 -11.13 -8.36 15.63
N ALA A 318 -11.26 -9.21 14.61
CA ALA A 318 -10.89 -8.86 13.25
C ALA A 318 -11.79 -7.74 12.72
N SER A 319 -11.17 -6.74 12.09
CA SER A 319 -11.89 -5.62 11.47
C SER A 319 -12.43 -5.97 10.07
N ALA A 320 -11.91 -7.02 9.44
CA ALA A 320 -12.36 -7.54 8.15
C ALA A 320 -12.58 -9.05 8.23
N GLU A 321 -13.71 -9.52 7.71
CA GLU A 321 -14.08 -10.94 7.65
C GLU A 321 -13.78 -11.53 6.26
N THR A 322 -14.07 -10.76 5.21
CA THR A 322 -13.85 -11.17 3.82
C THR A 322 -12.58 -10.53 3.26
N LEU A 323 -11.59 -11.36 3.00
CA LEU A 323 -10.30 -10.94 2.41
C LEU A 323 -9.97 -11.80 1.20
N SER A 324 -9.28 -11.20 0.22
CA SER A 324 -8.71 -11.95 -0.88
C SER A 324 -7.60 -12.88 -0.37
N SER A 325 -7.48 -14.07 -0.95
CA SER A 325 -6.37 -14.97 -0.66
C SER A 325 -5.14 -14.71 -1.54
N PHE A 326 -5.33 -14.03 -2.65
CA PHE A 326 -4.28 -13.69 -3.62
C PHE A 326 -4.55 -12.29 -4.20
N PRO A 327 -3.55 -11.49 -4.44
CA PRO A 327 -2.12 -11.66 -4.14
C PRO A 327 -1.79 -11.45 -2.66
N SER A 328 -2.75 -10.95 -1.88
CA SER A 328 -2.57 -10.57 -0.48
C SER A 328 -3.90 -10.57 0.27
N ARG A 329 -3.82 -10.50 1.59
CA ARG A 329 -4.97 -10.38 2.48
C ARG A 329 -5.19 -8.92 2.92
N ILE A 330 -5.07 -7.97 1.99
CA ILE A 330 -5.39 -6.57 2.22
C ILE A 330 -6.92 -6.40 2.23
N ASP A 331 -7.43 -5.59 3.15
CA ASP A 331 -8.78 -5.03 3.06
C ASP A 331 -8.71 -3.73 2.25
N PHE A 332 -8.81 -3.84 0.93
CA PHE A 332 -8.65 -2.73 0.00
C PHE A 332 -9.69 -1.62 0.22
N ALA A 333 -10.94 -1.97 0.55
CA ALA A 333 -11.99 -1.00 0.78
C ALA A 333 -11.90 -0.26 2.13
N ARG A 334 -11.01 -0.69 3.05
CA ARG A 334 -10.85 -0.07 4.38
C ARG A 334 -10.50 1.41 4.29
N GLY A 335 -9.64 1.80 3.35
CA GLY A 335 -9.26 3.21 3.16
C GLY A 335 -10.45 4.08 2.81
N ILE A 336 -11.33 3.59 1.93
CA ILE A 336 -12.56 4.28 1.53
C ILE A 336 -13.52 4.37 2.71
N ALA A 337 -13.69 3.29 3.47
CA ALA A 337 -14.56 3.27 4.64
C ALA A 337 -14.05 4.22 5.73
N ALA A 338 -12.75 4.22 6.01
CA ALA A 338 -12.15 5.14 6.97
C ALA A 338 -12.31 6.61 6.54
N MET A 339 -12.20 6.89 5.25
CA MET A 339 -12.47 8.21 4.69
C MET A 339 -13.94 8.61 4.89
N ALA A 340 -14.87 7.74 4.52
CA ALA A 340 -16.31 7.99 4.67
C ALA A 340 -16.70 8.22 6.13
N ASP A 341 -16.18 7.41 7.05
CA ASP A 341 -16.43 7.54 8.48
C ASP A 341 -15.92 8.87 9.05
N ALA A 342 -14.71 9.29 8.65
CA ALA A 342 -14.14 10.55 9.07
C ALA A 342 -14.95 11.75 8.53
N LEU A 343 -15.31 11.73 7.25
CA LEU A 343 -16.15 12.77 6.63
C LEU A 343 -17.52 12.89 7.33
N ASN A 344 -18.18 11.77 7.62
CA ASN A 344 -19.47 11.76 8.32
C ASN A 344 -19.38 12.34 9.76
N LYS A 345 -18.18 12.30 10.38
CA LYS A 345 -17.92 12.86 11.70
C LYS A 345 -17.37 14.27 11.67
N GLY A 346 -17.09 14.83 10.49
CA GLY A 346 -16.39 16.12 10.35
C GLY A 346 -14.92 16.04 10.76
N GLU A 347 -14.33 14.84 10.71
CA GLU A 347 -12.91 14.59 11.05
C GLU A 347 -12.05 14.52 9.78
N THR A 348 -10.74 14.76 9.92
CA THR A 348 -9.78 14.62 8.83
C THR A 348 -9.35 13.15 8.70
N PRO A 349 -9.55 12.51 7.54
CA PRO A 349 -9.08 11.13 7.32
C PRO A 349 -7.56 11.03 7.44
N PHE A 350 -7.06 9.89 7.97
CA PHE A 350 -5.64 9.75 8.28
C PHE A 350 -4.73 9.90 7.05
N PHE A 351 -5.04 9.22 5.95
CA PHE A 351 -4.24 9.29 4.71
C PHE A 351 -4.78 10.33 3.72
N SER A 352 -5.10 11.55 4.20
CA SER A 352 -5.60 12.64 3.37
C SER A 352 -4.65 13.84 3.33
N GLY A 353 -4.91 14.78 2.42
CA GLY A 353 -4.23 16.07 2.36
C GLY A 353 -2.71 15.93 2.27
N LEU A 354 -1.99 16.67 3.11
CA LEU A 354 -0.51 16.69 3.09
C LEU A 354 0.12 15.33 3.37
N ARG A 355 -0.55 14.44 4.11
CA ARG A 355 -0.01 13.09 4.35
C ARG A 355 -0.09 12.22 3.10
N ALA A 356 -1.17 12.32 2.32
CA ALA A 356 -1.28 11.65 1.02
C ALA A 356 -0.27 12.20 0.00
N LEU A 357 -0.08 13.53 0.00
CA LEU A 357 0.96 14.19 -0.80
C LEU A 357 2.35 13.67 -0.44
N HIS A 358 2.67 13.60 0.85
CA HIS A 358 3.97 13.14 1.33
C HIS A 358 4.27 11.70 0.90
N LEU A 359 3.28 10.80 0.97
CA LEU A 359 3.43 9.42 0.48
C LEU A 359 3.72 9.37 -1.02
N SER A 360 3.01 10.17 -1.83
CA SER A 360 3.24 10.26 -3.27
C SER A 360 4.62 10.84 -3.59
N GLU A 361 5.02 11.91 -2.91
CA GLU A 361 6.33 12.53 -3.06
C GLU A 361 7.47 11.55 -2.72
N LEU A 362 7.35 10.83 -1.61
CA LEU A 362 8.36 9.84 -1.22
C LEU A 362 8.48 8.69 -2.24
N ALA A 363 7.35 8.19 -2.74
CA ALA A 363 7.35 7.13 -3.74
C ALA A 363 8.02 7.58 -5.04
N LEU A 364 7.72 8.80 -5.51
CA LEU A 364 8.33 9.41 -6.69
C LEU A 364 9.84 9.64 -6.50
N ALA A 365 10.25 10.23 -5.37
CA ALA A 365 11.66 10.49 -5.08
C ALA A 365 12.48 9.19 -4.97
N LEU A 366 11.90 8.12 -4.42
CA LEU A 366 12.54 6.81 -4.38
C LEU A 366 12.59 6.16 -5.76
N ASN A 367 11.60 6.40 -6.62
CA ASN A 367 11.57 5.87 -7.98
C ASN A 367 12.64 6.52 -8.87
N ASP A 368 12.86 7.82 -8.70
CA ASP A 368 13.92 8.52 -9.44
C ASP A 368 15.31 7.96 -9.14
N GLY A 369 15.52 7.32 -7.98
CA GLY A 369 16.70 6.56 -7.62
C GLY A 369 18.00 7.36 -7.55
N VAL A 370 17.94 8.69 -7.40
CA VAL A 370 19.09 9.60 -7.57
C VAL A 370 19.50 10.24 -6.25
N GLY A 371 20.34 9.54 -5.48
CA GLY A 371 21.07 10.14 -4.37
C GLY A 371 20.20 10.66 -3.22
N SER A 372 20.56 11.80 -2.63
CA SER A 372 19.90 12.38 -1.47
C SER A 372 18.74 13.30 -1.86
N PHE A 373 17.67 13.27 -1.07
CA PHE A 373 16.52 14.17 -1.24
C PHE A 373 15.95 14.61 0.11
N GLU A 374 15.30 15.77 0.13
CA GLU A 374 14.50 16.26 1.24
C GLU A 374 13.08 16.53 0.75
N PRO A 375 12.06 15.86 1.34
CA PRO A 375 10.67 16.08 0.93
C PRO A 375 10.25 17.53 1.18
N GLN A 376 9.51 18.10 0.23
CA GLN A 376 8.94 19.45 0.33
C GLN A 376 7.68 19.47 1.20
N SER A 377 6.89 18.38 1.14
CA SER A 377 5.67 18.26 1.95
C SER A 377 5.99 18.03 3.42
N ARG A 378 5.21 18.70 4.28
CA ARG A 378 5.24 18.54 5.75
C ARG A 378 3.80 18.42 6.26
N PHE A 379 3.56 17.68 7.35
CA PHE A 379 2.25 17.53 7.99
C PHE A 379 2.36 17.36 9.51
#